data_4f9f99a47878e6ee08c3c198fd69d005
#
_entry.id   4f9f99a47878e6ee08c3c198fd69d005
#
_cell.length_a   1.000
_cell.length_b   1.000
_cell.length_c   1.000
_cell.angle_alpha   90.00
_cell.angle_beta   90.00
_cell.angle_gamma   90.00
#
_symmetry.space_group_name_H-M   'P 1'
#
loop_
_entity.id
_entity.type
_entity.pdbx_description
1 polymer ?
#
loop_
_entity_poly.entity_id
_entity_poly.type
_entity_poly.pdbx_seq_one_letter_code
_entity_poly.pdbx_strand_id
1 'polypeptide(L)'
;MTVQTVKAVINGQEYTLTKGSGNTWSATITAPTATSGMNNNGSGPGVGSAASGKGYYPVTFIATDEAGNTTTIDDTHSTFGNDCKLKVKETVAPVASFTYPTASATITSNKPKIDFKLTDSGSGINPSSIRIKIDNGSETVVTATGSGTTYTGSYTPSSALADGNHTVTVYGYDYDGNKSNIATVTFKIDTTPPTLVLNTPVDATTNKTSATIAGTTNDSLSSPVTVTATLNGSDVGAITVGSDGKFSKAITLAAGTNTIVVTATDSAGKSTSITRTVIVNTSAPVFTSVTITENPSTTGASVTITVEVTDE
;
A
#
# COMPACT_ATOMS: atom_id res chain seq x y z
N MET A 1 41.07 -25.73 56.46
CA MET A 1 41.48 -25.75 55.02
C MET A 1 40.94 -24.48 54.38
N THR A 2 41.83 -23.80 53.65
CA THR A 2 41.50 -22.54 52.98
C THR A 2 41.22 -22.81 51.48
N VAL A 3 40.30 -22.07 50.87
CA VAL A 3 40.12 -22.11 49.43
C VAL A 3 41.36 -21.50 48.75
N GLN A 4 41.97 -22.28 47.84
CA GLN A 4 43.19 -21.93 47.13
C GLN A 4 42.92 -21.24 45.81
N THR A 5 41.96 -21.76 45.05
CA THR A 5 41.58 -21.18 43.74
C THR A 5 40.09 -21.19 43.55
N VAL A 6 39.58 -20.17 42.83
CA VAL A 6 38.23 -20.17 42.28
C VAL A 6 38.30 -19.83 40.79
N LYS A 7 37.62 -20.61 40.00
CA LYS A 7 37.50 -20.38 38.56
C LYS A 7 36.05 -20.25 38.14
N ALA A 8 35.79 -19.50 37.06
CA ALA A 8 34.55 -19.50 36.34
C ALA A 8 34.78 -20.00 34.91
N VAL A 9 33.89 -20.86 34.41
CA VAL A 9 33.91 -21.33 33.02
C VAL A 9 32.65 -20.78 32.34
N ILE A 10 32.83 -20.04 31.26
CA ILE A 10 31.75 -19.42 30.48
C ILE A 10 32.02 -19.70 29.01
N ASN A 11 31.10 -20.34 28.30
CA ASN A 11 31.25 -20.67 26.89
C ASN A 11 32.58 -21.42 26.58
N GLY A 12 32.98 -22.32 27.46
CA GLY A 12 34.21 -23.10 27.34
C GLY A 12 35.51 -22.34 27.69
N GLN A 13 35.45 -21.05 28.00
CA GLN A 13 36.60 -20.25 28.43
C GLN A 13 36.70 -20.22 29.94
N GLU A 14 37.87 -20.56 30.47
CA GLU A 14 38.20 -20.45 31.90
C GLU A 14 38.65 -19.05 32.28
N TYR A 15 38.15 -18.55 33.42
CA TYR A 15 38.56 -17.31 34.06
C TYR A 15 38.93 -17.58 35.52
N THR A 16 40.20 -17.30 35.89
CA THR A 16 40.66 -17.41 37.28
C THR A 16 40.21 -16.16 38.03
N LEU A 17 39.51 -16.35 39.15
CA LEU A 17 39.09 -15.27 40.01
C LEU A 17 40.23 -14.87 40.99
N THR A 18 40.38 -13.59 41.24
CA THR A 18 41.35 -13.05 42.19
C THR A 18 40.67 -12.94 43.58
N LYS A 19 41.41 -13.40 44.60
CA LYS A 19 40.95 -13.29 46.00
C LYS A 19 40.95 -11.84 46.44
N GLY A 20 39.80 -11.37 46.89
CA GLY A 20 39.63 -10.07 47.54
C GLY A 20 39.69 -10.14 49.05
N SER A 21 39.00 -9.26 49.73
CA SER A 21 38.91 -9.24 51.20
C SER A 21 37.96 -10.35 51.68
N GLY A 22 38.36 -11.01 52.79
CA GLY A 22 37.59 -12.12 53.37
C GLY A 22 37.52 -13.38 52.48
N ASN A 23 36.34 -13.85 52.19
CA ASN A 23 36.07 -15.02 51.34
C ASN A 23 35.55 -14.63 49.94
N THR A 24 35.70 -13.40 49.50
CA THR A 24 35.25 -12.93 48.19
C THR A 24 36.31 -13.24 47.12
N TRP A 25 35.84 -13.64 45.94
CA TRP A 25 36.65 -13.85 44.74
C TRP A 25 35.96 -13.16 43.56
N SER A 26 36.71 -12.48 42.71
CA SER A 26 36.17 -11.72 41.59
C SER A 26 37.09 -11.74 40.38
N ALA A 27 36.46 -11.59 39.20
CA ALA A 27 37.11 -11.29 37.95
C ALA A 27 36.29 -10.33 37.14
N THR A 28 36.93 -9.42 36.40
CA THR A 28 36.27 -8.60 35.38
C THR A 28 36.57 -9.23 34.02
N ILE A 29 35.55 -9.56 33.29
CA ILE A 29 35.65 -10.22 32.00
C ILE A 29 34.91 -9.42 30.92
N THR A 30 35.32 -9.60 29.66
CA THR A 30 34.49 -9.14 28.54
C THR A 30 33.36 -10.16 28.32
N ALA A 31 32.13 -9.67 28.27
CA ALA A 31 30.99 -10.53 28.01
C ALA A 31 31.15 -11.22 26.63
N PRO A 32 30.83 -12.52 26.52
CA PRO A 32 30.75 -13.17 25.23
C PRO A 32 29.75 -12.49 24.31
N THR A 33 29.88 -12.66 23.00
CA THR A 33 28.86 -12.18 22.05
C THR A 33 27.56 -12.95 22.21
N ALA A 34 26.43 -12.26 22.06
CA ALA A 34 25.13 -12.91 22.04
C ALA A 34 24.98 -13.79 20.79
N THR A 35 25.22 -15.08 20.91
CA THR A 35 25.25 -16.04 19.81
C THR A 35 24.45 -17.31 20.14
N SER A 36 24.35 -18.21 19.14
CA SER A 36 23.74 -19.52 19.31
C SER A 36 24.43 -20.43 20.35
N GLY A 37 25.64 -20.05 20.83
CA GLY A 37 26.35 -20.77 21.90
C GLY A 37 25.75 -20.51 23.29
N MET A 38 24.80 -19.58 23.45
CA MET A 38 24.09 -19.40 24.70
C MET A 38 23.15 -20.59 24.96
N ASN A 39 23.16 -21.09 26.18
CA ASN A 39 22.18 -22.12 26.56
C ASN A 39 20.80 -21.49 26.62
N ASN A 40 19.96 -21.87 25.71
CA ASN A 40 18.65 -21.28 25.54
C ASN A 40 17.52 -22.30 25.63
N ASN A 41 17.80 -23.58 25.85
CA ASN A 41 16.79 -24.64 25.73
C ASN A 41 15.85 -24.43 24.52
N GLY A 42 16.41 -23.93 23.41
CA GLY A 42 15.69 -23.54 22.21
C GLY A 42 15.22 -22.07 22.19
N SER A 43 15.63 -21.23 23.14
CA SER A 43 15.19 -19.85 23.25
C SER A 43 16.29 -18.91 23.73
N GLY A 44 16.90 -18.15 22.87
CA GLY A 44 17.91 -17.15 23.20
C GLY A 44 18.25 -16.26 22.03
N PRO A 45 19.04 -15.21 22.22
CA PRO A 45 19.49 -14.35 21.12
C PRO A 45 20.07 -15.18 19.99
N GLY A 46 19.69 -14.88 18.76
CA GLY A 46 20.17 -15.61 17.57
C GLY A 46 19.49 -16.96 17.30
N VAL A 47 18.54 -17.41 18.10
CA VAL A 47 17.75 -18.60 17.84
C VAL A 47 16.28 -18.25 17.61
N GLY A 48 15.69 -18.74 16.54
CA GLY A 48 14.40 -18.35 16.01
C GLY A 48 13.18 -18.48 16.93
N SER A 49 13.34 -18.86 18.16
CA SER A 49 12.33 -18.87 19.21
C SER A 49 12.67 -17.94 20.36
N ALA A 50 13.51 -16.98 20.17
CA ALA A 50 13.96 -16.01 21.17
C ALA A 50 12.86 -15.15 21.77
N ALA A 51 11.69 -15.68 21.75
CA ALA A 51 10.54 -15.15 22.41
C ALA A 51 10.82 -14.87 23.86
N SER A 52 11.71 -13.99 24.23
CA SER A 52 11.71 -13.56 25.62
C SER A 52 13.04 -13.23 26.27
N GLY A 53 14.14 -13.05 25.54
CA GLY A 53 15.42 -12.78 26.18
C GLY A 53 15.81 -13.87 27.21
N LYS A 54 15.47 -15.12 26.93
CA LYS A 54 15.70 -16.26 27.83
C LYS A 54 17.06 -16.92 27.65
N GLY A 55 17.76 -16.54 26.57
CA GLY A 55 19.08 -17.08 26.34
C GLY A 55 20.08 -16.59 27.38
N TYR A 56 20.98 -17.48 27.79
CA TYR A 56 22.05 -17.18 28.70
C TYR A 56 23.22 -18.12 28.45
N TYR A 57 24.41 -17.71 28.86
CA TYR A 57 25.55 -18.61 29.00
C TYR A 57 25.51 -19.24 30.38
N PRO A 58 25.53 -20.57 30.52
CA PRO A 58 25.74 -21.20 31.82
C PRO A 58 27.12 -20.84 32.31
N VAL A 59 27.21 -20.47 33.57
CA VAL A 59 28.48 -20.19 34.26
C VAL A 59 28.71 -21.32 35.23
N THR A 60 29.83 -22.02 35.06
CA THR A 60 30.25 -23.06 36.02
C THR A 60 31.32 -22.46 36.92
N PHE A 61 31.10 -22.44 38.22
CA PHE A 61 32.09 -22.03 39.19
C PHE A 61 32.73 -23.28 39.81
N ILE A 62 34.08 -23.27 39.92
CA ILE A 62 34.89 -24.37 40.49
C ILE A 62 35.76 -23.76 41.58
N ALA A 63 35.60 -24.21 42.79
CA ALA A 63 36.43 -23.84 43.93
C ALA A 63 37.31 -25.04 44.30
N THR A 64 38.60 -24.81 44.55
CA THR A 64 39.55 -25.85 44.97
C THR A 64 40.27 -25.42 46.25
N ASP A 65 40.34 -26.34 47.23
CA ASP A 65 41.07 -26.10 48.45
C ASP A 65 42.57 -26.47 48.38
N GLU A 66 43.32 -26.23 49.42
CA GLU A 66 44.75 -26.57 49.52
C GLU A 66 45.03 -28.07 49.46
N ALA A 67 44.05 -28.94 49.73
CA ALA A 67 44.16 -30.38 49.66
C ALA A 67 43.80 -30.94 48.26
N GLY A 68 43.37 -30.06 47.33
CA GLY A 68 42.94 -30.43 46.02
C GLY A 68 41.50 -30.88 45.89
N ASN A 69 40.68 -30.74 46.96
CA ASN A 69 39.25 -31.02 46.85
C ASN A 69 38.54 -29.94 46.11
N THR A 70 37.57 -30.29 45.25
CA THR A 70 36.86 -29.36 44.38
C THR A 70 35.37 -29.37 44.70
N THR A 71 34.77 -28.20 44.60
CA THR A 71 33.29 -28.03 44.59
C THR A 71 32.91 -27.27 43.34
N THR A 72 31.86 -27.75 42.65
CA THR A 72 31.38 -27.14 41.39
C THR A 72 29.93 -26.78 41.56
N ILE A 73 29.57 -25.60 41.07
CA ILE A 73 28.19 -25.16 40.93
C ILE A 73 27.96 -24.64 39.51
N ASP A 74 26.78 -24.87 38.98
CA ASP A 74 26.36 -24.40 37.63
C ASP A 74 24.88 -23.98 37.60
N ASP A 75 24.35 -23.75 36.41
CA ASP A 75 22.98 -23.32 36.21
C ASP A 75 21.89 -24.35 36.60
N THR A 76 22.30 -25.57 36.94
CA THR A 76 21.41 -26.63 37.45
C THR A 76 21.38 -26.69 38.98
N HIS A 77 22.26 -25.96 39.67
CA HIS A 77 22.36 -25.99 41.11
C HIS A 77 21.04 -25.52 41.79
N SER A 78 20.57 -26.28 42.77
CA SER A 78 19.25 -26.06 43.38
C SER A 78 19.07 -24.67 44.04
N THR A 79 20.15 -24.10 44.57
CA THR A 79 20.12 -22.79 45.25
C THR A 79 20.64 -21.65 44.35
N PHE A 80 21.77 -21.87 43.66
CA PHE A 80 22.49 -20.84 42.94
C PHE A 80 22.31 -20.91 41.40
N GLY A 81 21.55 -21.88 40.90
CA GLY A 81 21.43 -22.10 39.46
C GLY A 81 20.95 -20.88 38.66
N ASN A 82 20.11 -20.02 39.28
CA ASN A 82 19.69 -18.78 38.60
C ASN A 82 20.81 -17.72 38.55
N ASP A 83 21.71 -17.72 39.55
CA ASP A 83 22.84 -16.80 39.63
C ASP A 83 23.99 -17.25 38.70
N CYS A 84 23.99 -18.52 38.29
CA CYS A 84 24.92 -19.10 37.33
C CYS A 84 24.50 -18.92 35.87
N LYS A 85 23.66 -17.92 35.55
CA LYS A 85 23.14 -17.60 34.21
C LYS A 85 23.58 -16.22 33.77
N LEU A 86 24.63 -16.14 32.94
CA LEU A 86 25.08 -14.89 32.34
C LEU A 86 24.19 -14.54 31.13
N LYS A 87 23.33 -13.54 31.30
CA LYS A 87 22.52 -13.01 30.19
C LYS A 87 23.31 -11.95 29.45
N VAL A 88 23.44 -12.11 28.15
CA VAL A 88 24.11 -11.18 27.27
C VAL A 88 23.09 -10.64 26.27
N LYS A 89 22.94 -9.33 26.21
CA LYS A 89 22.10 -8.67 25.20
C LYS A 89 22.88 -8.48 23.92
N GLU A 90 22.23 -8.72 22.81
CA GLU A 90 22.77 -8.33 21.52
C GLU A 90 22.48 -6.85 21.23
N THR A 91 23.16 -6.28 20.24
CA THR A 91 23.07 -4.85 19.90
C THR A 91 22.68 -4.61 18.43
N VAL A 92 22.38 -5.68 17.71
CA VAL A 92 21.96 -5.59 16.29
C VAL A 92 20.47 -5.24 16.23
N ALA A 93 20.16 -4.12 15.64
CA ALA A 93 18.77 -3.66 15.52
C ALA A 93 18.04 -4.41 14.40
N PRO A 94 16.73 -4.67 14.56
CA PRO A 94 15.90 -5.20 13.48
C PRO A 94 15.84 -4.30 12.26
N VAL A 95 15.47 -4.87 11.11
CA VAL A 95 15.23 -4.12 9.87
C VAL A 95 13.74 -4.19 9.53
N ALA A 96 13.10 -3.03 9.46
CA ALA A 96 11.72 -2.88 9.01
C ALA A 96 11.66 -2.48 7.53
N SER A 97 10.66 -2.96 6.81
CA SER A 97 10.40 -2.66 5.40
C SER A 97 8.92 -2.80 5.06
N PHE A 98 8.47 -2.14 4.00
CA PHE A 98 7.14 -2.36 3.42
C PHE A 98 7.24 -3.32 2.24
N THR A 99 6.20 -4.15 2.07
CA THR A 99 6.03 -5.02 0.92
C THR A 99 4.86 -4.58 0.04
N TYR A 100 3.90 -3.86 0.60
CA TYR A 100 2.81 -3.20 -0.10
C TYR A 100 2.23 -2.05 0.76
N PRO A 101 1.82 -0.92 0.15
CA PRO A 101 2.02 -0.56 -1.26
C PRO A 101 3.49 -0.31 -1.58
N THR A 102 3.81 -0.32 -2.88
CA THR A 102 5.13 0.14 -3.35
C THR A 102 5.21 1.65 -3.33
N ALA A 103 6.41 2.19 -3.22
CA ALA A 103 6.61 3.64 -3.23
C ALA A 103 6.04 4.26 -4.51
N SER A 104 5.36 5.39 -4.36
CA SER A 104 4.71 6.17 -5.44
C SER A 104 3.56 5.43 -6.15
N ALA A 105 3.08 4.31 -5.63
CA ALA A 105 1.90 3.64 -6.18
C ALA A 105 0.66 4.53 -6.09
N THR A 106 -0.24 4.44 -7.07
CA THR A 106 -1.61 4.97 -6.98
C THR A 106 -2.56 3.84 -6.58
N ILE A 107 -3.33 4.06 -5.53
CA ILE A 107 -4.26 3.08 -4.93
C ILE A 107 -5.69 3.58 -5.14
N THR A 108 -6.56 2.72 -5.63
CA THR A 108 -7.96 3.04 -5.91
C THR A 108 -8.93 2.73 -4.75
N SER A 109 -8.39 2.28 -3.62
CA SER A 109 -9.14 2.02 -2.40
C SER A 109 -8.75 3.03 -1.33
N ASN A 110 -9.74 3.66 -0.70
CA ASN A 110 -9.51 4.58 0.43
C ASN A 110 -9.25 3.86 1.76
N LYS A 111 -9.30 2.53 1.79
CA LYS A 111 -8.84 1.68 2.89
C LYS A 111 -7.83 0.67 2.38
N PRO A 112 -6.63 1.12 2.00
CA PRO A 112 -5.62 0.23 1.43
C PRO A 112 -5.14 -0.78 2.47
N LYS A 113 -4.87 -1.99 2.02
CA LYS A 113 -4.08 -2.94 2.78
C LYS A 113 -2.63 -2.47 2.76
N ILE A 114 -1.97 -2.49 3.91
CA ILE A 114 -0.56 -2.08 4.07
C ILE A 114 0.18 -3.28 4.64
N ASP A 115 1.07 -3.88 3.85
CA ASP A 115 1.85 -5.05 4.24
C ASP A 115 3.28 -4.66 4.57
N PHE A 116 3.80 -5.19 5.66
CA PHE A 116 5.15 -4.89 6.14
C PHE A 116 5.86 -6.15 6.62
N LYS A 117 7.18 -6.03 6.72
CA LYS A 117 8.07 -7.10 7.19
C LYS A 117 9.12 -6.51 8.12
N LEU A 118 9.39 -7.23 9.21
CA LEU A 118 10.54 -6.99 10.07
C LEU A 118 11.42 -8.24 10.08
N THR A 119 12.74 -8.01 10.05
CA THR A 119 13.73 -9.08 10.16
C THR A 119 14.75 -8.73 11.22
N ASP A 120 15.18 -9.73 11.97
CA ASP A 120 16.22 -9.62 12.97
C ASP A 120 17.06 -10.90 12.98
N SER A 121 18.38 -10.76 13.05
CA SER A 121 19.29 -11.90 13.10
C SER A 121 19.73 -12.26 14.52
N GLY A 122 19.38 -11.42 15.49
CA GLY A 122 19.81 -11.55 16.88
C GLY A 122 18.73 -12.13 17.80
N SER A 123 18.23 -11.34 18.72
CA SER A 123 17.28 -11.77 19.74
C SER A 123 15.87 -12.05 19.21
N GLY A 124 15.62 -11.74 17.94
CA GLY A 124 14.34 -11.91 17.31
C GLY A 124 13.36 -10.76 17.57
N ILE A 125 12.37 -10.63 16.71
CA ILE A 125 11.38 -9.55 16.78
C ILE A 125 10.43 -9.75 17.97
N ASN A 126 10.22 -8.69 18.75
CA ASN A 126 9.13 -8.62 19.72
C ASN A 126 7.85 -8.14 18.99
N PRO A 127 6.90 -9.04 18.65
CA PRO A 127 5.76 -8.69 17.80
C PRO A 127 4.79 -7.70 18.47
N SER A 128 4.77 -7.60 19.79
CA SER A 128 3.93 -6.64 20.53
C SER A 128 4.48 -5.22 20.51
N SER A 129 5.74 -5.05 20.08
CA SER A 129 6.40 -3.75 19.99
C SER A 129 6.15 -3.00 18.68
N ILE A 130 5.58 -3.67 17.66
CA ILE A 130 5.47 -3.12 16.31
C ILE A 130 4.44 -1.99 16.29
N ARG A 131 4.83 -0.86 15.72
CA ARG A 131 4.04 0.36 15.60
C ARG A 131 3.97 0.79 14.15
N ILE A 132 2.76 1.15 13.72
CA ILE A 132 2.49 1.78 12.43
C ILE A 132 1.88 3.16 12.66
N LYS A 133 2.19 4.09 11.76
CA LYS A 133 1.62 5.43 11.77
C LYS A 133 1.33 5.85 10.34
N ILE A 134 0.16 6.45 10.10
CA ILE A 134 -0.24 7.04 8.82
C ILE A 134 -0.25 8.55 8.98
N ASP A 135 0.45 9.23 8.09
CA ASP A 135 0.58 10.69 8.06
C ASP A 135 0.99 11.26 9.43
N ASN A 136 0.28 12.27 9.90
CA ASN A 136 0.47 12.89 11.21
C ASN A 136 -0.43 12.28 12.30
N GLY A 137 -1.08 11.14 12.03
CA GLY A 137 -1.93 10.44 12.98
C GLY A 137 -1.17 9.87 14.18
N SER A 138 -1.87 9.20 15.07
CA SER A 138 -1.28 8.50 16.22
C SER A 138 -0.66 7.17 15.80
N GLU A 139 0.35 6.74 16.53
CA GLU A 139 0.91 5.39 16.39
C GLU A 139 -0.09 4.32 16.83
N THR A 140 -0.21 3.29 16.05
CA THR A 140 -1.08 2.13 16.31
C THR A 140 -0.23 0.89 16.51
N VAL A 141 -0.54 0.11 17.55
CA VAL A 141 0.04 -1.23 17.73
C VAL A 141 -0.54 -2.15 16.68
N VAL A 142 0.31 -2.86 15.97
CA VAL A 142 -0.11 -3.82 14.95
C VAL A 142 0.42 -5.20 15.25
N THR A 143 -0.37 -6.21 14.91
CA THR A 143 0.02 -7.60 15.04
C THR A 143 0.81 -8.04 13.81
N ALA A 144 1.83 -8.85 14.06
CA ALA A 144 2.58 -9.52 13.02
C ALA A 144 2.68 -11.02 13.34
N THR A 145 2.76 -11.84 12.33
CA THR A 145 2.91 -13.29 12.43
C THR A 145 4.26 -13.69 11.86
N GLY A 146 4.86 -14.67 12.46
CA GLY A 146 6.18 -15.14 12.04
C GLY A 146 6.83 -15.98 13.12
N SER A 147 8.04 -16.37 12.88
CA SER A 147 8.86 -17.10 13.86
C SER A 147 10.33 -16.71 13.72
N GLY A 148 11.01 -16.61 14.87
CA GLY A 148 12.44 -16.37 14.90
C GLY A 148 12.82 -15.01 14.30
N THR A 149 13.50 -15.05 13.16
CA THR A 149 14.15 -13.90 12.56
C THR A 149 13.27 -13.07 11.61
N THR A 150 12.04 -13.50 11.31
CA THR A 150 11.18 -12.83 10.33
C THR A 150 9.74 -12.79 10.78
N TYR A 151 9.19 -11.59 10.78
CA TYR A 151 7.76 -11.34 11.04
C TYR A 151 7.16 -10.51 9.91
N THR A 152 5.95 -10.87 9.50
CA THR A 152 5.16 -10.14 8.51
C THR A 152 3.83 -9.74 9.11
N GLY A 153 3.33 -8.59 8.72
CA GLY A 153 2.03 -8.10 9.19
C GLY A 153 1.30 -7.32 8.10
N SER A 154 0.01 -7.19 8.31
CA SER A 154 -0.88 -6.40 7.47
C SER A 154 -1.68 -5.44 8.34
N TYR A 155 -1.86 -4.23 7.85
CA TYR A 155 -2.69 -3.22 8.47
C TYR A 155 -3.65 -2.62 7.45
N THR A 156 -4.91 -2.45 7.85
CA THR A 156 -5.92 -1.72 7.06
C THR A 156 -6.46 -0.59 7.93
N PRO A 157 -6.45 0.66 7.47
CA PRO A 157 -6.98 1.78 8.24
C PRO A 157 -8.45 1.56 8.63
N SER A 158 -8.81 1.85 9.87
CA SER A 158 -10.18 1.73 10.37
C SER A 158 -11.10 2.76 9.68
N SER A 159 -10.61 3.97 9.46
CA SER A 159 -11.28 5.04 8.72
C SER A 159 -10.75 5.14 7.30
N ALA A 160 -11.60 5.59 6.37
CA ALA A 160 -11.17 5.91 5.01
C ALA A 160 -10.13 7.04 5.03
N LEU A 161 -9.08 6.90 4.25
CA LEU A 161 -8.13 7.95 3.94
C LEU A 161 -8.70 8.83 2.82
N ALA A 162 -8.33 10.10 2.79
CA ALA A 162 -8.73 11.01 1.73
C ALA A 162 -7.99 10.70 0.42
N ASP A 163 -8.49 11.20 -0.70
CA ASP A 163 -7.71 11.20 -1.94
C ASP A 163 -6.50 12.14 -1.80
N GLY A 164 -5.35 11.74 -2.34
CA GLY A 164 -4.09 12.47 -2.24
C GLY A 164 -2.92 11.61 -1.76
N ASN A 165 -1.83 12.27 -1.41
CA ASN A 165 -0.61 11.60 -0.95
C ASN A 165 -0.70 11.21 0.52
N HIS A 166 -0.25 9.98 0.82
CA HIS A 166 -0.15 9.45 2.16
C HIS A 166 1.25 8.92 2.43
N THR A 167 1.67 9.06 3.67
CA THR A 167 2.95 8.54 4.17
C THR A 167 2.67 7.58 5.30
N VAL A 168 3.25 6.39 5.23
CA VAL A 168 3.14 5.39 6.29
C VAL A 168 4.53 5.08 6.81
N THR A 169 4.65 4.97 8.12
CA THR A 169 5.87 4.54 8.80
C THR A 169 5.60 3.31 9.64
N VAL A 170 6.58 2.40 9.72
CA VAL A 170 6.55 1.23 10.60
C VAL A 170 7.90 1.03 11.25
N TYR A 171 7.88 0.62 12.51
CA TYR A 171 9.05 0.20 13.26
C TYR A 171 8.67 -0.82 14.34
N GLY A 172 9.65 -1.47 14.92
CA GLY A 172 9.49 -2.37 16.05
C GLY A 172 10.79 -2.51 16.84
N TYR A 173 10.75 -3.29 17.88
CA TYR A 173 11.90 -3.62 18.70
C TYR A 173 12.13 -5.14 18.66
N ASP A 174 13.37 -5.55 18.89
CA ASP A 174 13.68 -6.92 19.25
C ASP A 174 13.39 -7.21 20.74
N TYR A 175 13.68 -8.42 21.18
CA TYR A 175 13.50 -8.78 22.58
C TYR A 175 14.59 -8.19 23.51
N ASP A 176 15.72 -7.76 22.98
CA ASP A 176 16.78 -7.11 23.75
C ASP A 176 16.62 -5.60 23.85
N GLY A 177 15.64 -5.05 23.14
CA GLY A 177 15.24 -3.65 23.19
C GLY A 177 15.88 -2.76 22.13
N ASN A 178 16.55 -3.35 21.10
CA ASN A 178 17.09 -2.56 20.00
C ASN A 178 15.94 -2.17 19.06
N LYS A 179 15.90 -0.87 18.71
CA LYS A 179 14.88 -0.32 17.82
C LYS A 179 15.27 -0.49 16.35
N SER A 180 14.37 -0.96 15.51
CA SER A 180 14.57 -1.01 14.06
C SER A 180 14.75 0.38 13.45
N ASN A 181 15.19 0.44 12.19
CA ASN A 181 14.97 1.63 11.37
C ASN A 181 13.46 1.96 11.34
N ILE A 182 13.13 3.21 11.10
CA ILE A 182 11.76 3.62 10.76
C ILE A 182 11.62 3.46 9.24
N ALA A 183 10.98 2.37 8.81
CA ALA A 183 10.66 2.21 7.40
C ALA A 183 9.55 3.19 7.02
N THR A 184 9.66 3.77 5.83
CA THR A 184 8.71 4.76 5.32
C THR A 184 8.31 4.39 3.89
N VAL A 185 7.01 4.49 3.59
CA VAL A 185 6.47 4.38 2.23
C VAL A 185 5.52 5.52 1.98
N THR A 186 5.59 6.11 0.78
CA THR A 186 4.65 7.11 0.29
C THR A 186 3.88 6.55 -0.90
N PHE A 187 2.57 6.78 -0.94
CA PHE A 187 1.70 6.38 -2.02
C PHE A 187 0.59 7.40 -2.18
N LYS A 188 -0.16 7.31 -3.26
CA LYS A 188 -1.31 8.17 -3.53
C LYS A 188 -2.59 7.35 -3.49
N ILE A 189 -3.65 7.92 -2.94
CA ILE A 189 -5.01 7.40 -3.08
C ILE A 189 -5.73 8.26 -4.11
N ASP A 190 -6.42 7.60 -5.03
CA ASP A 190 -7.31 8.23 -5.98
C ASP A 190 -8.54 7.34 -6.19
N THR A 191 -9.65 7.78 -5.64
CA THR A 191 -10.96 7.09 -5.75
C THR A 191 -11.90 7.81 -6.70
N THR A 192 -11.51 8.97 -7.20
CA THR A 192 -12.34 9.88 -7.99
C THR A 192 -12.17 9.63 -9.48
N PRO A 193 -13.25 9.43 -10.26
CA PRO A 193 -13.15 9.38 -11.72
C PRO A 193 -12.78 10.74 -12.32
N PRO A 194 -12.18 10.78 -13.50
CA PRO A 194 -11.89 12.03 -14.20
C PRO A 194 -13.15 12.81 -14.55
N THR A 195 -13.06 14.13 -14.56
CA THR A 195 -14.11 14.98 -15.10
C THR A 195 -14.17 14.82 -16.62
N LEU A 196 -15.37 14.81 -17.17
CA LEU A 196 -15.61 14.78 -18.62
C LEU A 196 -16.70 15.78 -18.95
N VAL A 197 -16.40 16.73 -19.82
CA VAL A 197 -17.38 17.67 -20.40
C VAL A 197 -17.39 17.46 -21.90
N LEU A 198 -18.55 17.09 -22.45
CA LEU A 198 -18.73 16.91 -23.90
C LEU A 198 -19.52 18.10 -24.45
N ASN A 199 -18.84 18.95 -25.21
CA ASN A 199 -19.43 20.16 -25.76
C ASN A 199 -20.21 19.86 -27.06
N THR A 200 -19.68 18.95 -27.88
CA THR A 200 -20.28 18.47 -29.13
C THR A 200 -20.08 16.96 -29.31
N PRO A 201 -20.99 16.26 -29.99
CA PRO A 201 -22.29 16.74 -30.39
C PRO A 201 -23.24 16.89 -29.18
N VAL A 202 -24.30 17.64 -29.36
CA VAL A 202 -25.48 17.63 -28.48
C VAL A 202 -26.54 16.70 -29.05
N ASP A 203 -27.49 16.26 -28.24
CA ASP A 203 -28.62 15.49 -28.73
C ASP A 203 -29.43 16.35 -29.68
N ALA A 204 -29.64 15.89 -30.91
CA ALA A 204 -30.28 16.69 -31.98
C ALA A 204 -30.76 15.83 -33.13
N THR A 205 -31.70 16.36 -33.93
CA THR A 205 -32.00 15.91 -35.28
C THR A 205 -31.32 16.87 -36.26
N THR A 206 -30.67 16.35 -37.28
CA THR A 206 -29.88 17.11 -38.24
C THR A 206 -29.95 16.50 -39.63
N ASN A 207 -29.69 17.28 -40.66
CA ASN A 207 -29.48 16.78 -42.04
C ASN A 207 -27.98 16.58 -42.40
N LYS A 208 -27.09 16.78 -41.42
CA LYS A 208 -25.64 16.64 -41.62
C LYS A 208 -25.18 15.25 -41.29
N THR A 209 -24.43 14.63 -42.17
CA THR A 209 -23.81 13.31 -42.02
C THR A 209 -22.43 13.35 -41.36
N SER A 210 -21.99 14.52 -40.85
CA SER A 210 -20.73 14.69 -40.16
C SER A 210 -20.94 15.40 -38.82
N ALA A 211 -20.22 14.98 -37.79
CA ALA A 211 -20.16 15.62 -36.48
C ALA A 211 -18.74 15.66 -35.96
N THR A 212 -18.53 16.46 -34.94
CA THR A 212 -17.26 16.49 -34.20
C THR A 212 -17.53 16.15 -32.74
N ILE A 213 -16.88 15.12 -32.24
CA ILE A 213 -16.77 14.85 -30.81
C ILE A 213 -15.73 15.83 -30.28
N ALA A 214 -16.12 16.76 -29.39
CA ALA A 214 -15.18 17.69 -28.78
C ALA A 214 -15.59 18.03 -27.34
N GLY A 215 -14.61 18.17 -26.47
CA GLY A 215 -14.83 18.44 -25.09
C GLY A 215 -13.55 18.67 -24.30
N THR A 216 -13.70 18.59 -23.00
CA THR A 216 -12.58 18.69 -22.05
C THR A 216 -12.64 17.59 -21.02
N THR A 217 -11.49 17.15 -20.56
CA THR A 217 -11.32 16.21 -19.46
C THR A 217 -10.17 16.64 -18.57
N ASN A 218 -10.25 16.32 -17.29
CA ASN A 218 -9.17 16.58 -16.33
C ASN A 218 -9.25 15.64 -15.15
N ASP A 219 -8.08 15.24 -14.67
CA ASP A 219 -7.89 14.64 -13.37
C ASP A 219 -6.62 15.21 -12.73
N SER A 220 -6.75 15.75 -11.52
CA SER A 220 -5.64 16.39 -10.81
C SER A 220 -4.74 15.39 -10.08
N LEU A 221 -5.24 14.17 -9.83
CA LEU A 221 -4.52 13.15 -9.08
C LEU A 221 -3.92 12.08 -9.99
N SER A 222 -4.63 11.66 -11.03
CA SER A 222 -4.26 10.54 -11.88
C SER A 222 -4.17 10.90 -13.35
N SER A 223 -3.32 11.87 -13.68
CA SER A 223 -2.97 12.22 -15.07
C SER A 223 -1.91 11.25 -15.65
N PRO A 224 -1.88 11.04 -16.98
CA PRO A 224 -2.77 11.62 -17.99
C PRO A 224 -4.15 10.92 -18.03
N VAL A 225 -5.16 11.67 -18.49
CA VAL A 225 -6.47 11.11 -18.80
C VAL A 225 -6.50 10.71 -20.28
N THR A 226 -7.00 9.52 -20.58
CA THR A 226 -7.25 9.04 -21.94
C THR A 226 -8.72 9.19 -22.29
N VAL A 227 -9.02 9.50 -23.56
CA VAL A 227 -10.39 9.58 -24.06
C VAL A 227 -10.58 8.58 -25.19
N THR A 228 -11.63 7.78 -25.11
CA THR A 228 -12.12 6.88 -26.15
C THR A 228 -13.54 7.22 -26.51
N ALA A 229 -13.97 6.86 -27.73
CA ALA A 229 -15.37 7.00 -28.10
C ALA A 229 -15.83 5.85 -29.02
N THR A 230 -17.10 5.54 -28.93
CA THR A 230 -17.76 4.64 -29.89
C THR A 230 -18.91 5.34 -30.59
N LEU A 231 -19.12 4.98 -31.85
CA LEU A 231 -20.28 5.36 -32.65
C LEU A 231 -21.04 4.09 -33.01
N ASN A 232 -22.29 3.98 -32.57
CA ASN A 232 -23.12 2.79 -32.76
C ASN A 232 -22.41 1.48 -32.32
N GLY A 233 -21.64 1.57 -31.21
CA GLY A 233 -20.87 0.46 -30.65
C GLY A 233 -19.50 0.21 -31.30
N SER A 234 -19.16 0.87 -32.41
CA SER A 234 -17.87 0.74 -33.08
C SER A 234 -16.91 1.83 -32.63
N ASP A 235 -15.64 1.47 -32.40
CA ASP A 235 -14.59 2.43 -32.01
C ASP A 235 -14.35 3.45 -33.14
N VAL A 236 -14.31 4.73 -32.78
CA VAL A 236 -14.03 5.83 -33.73
C VAL A 236 -12.54 6.06 -33.95
N GLY A 237 -11.67 5.26 -33.33
CA GLY A 237 -10.21 5.38 -33.38
C GLY A 237 -9.66 6.41 -32.41
N ALA A 238 -8.34 6.56 -32.42
CA ALA A 238 -7.60 7.35 -31.43
C ALA A 238 -8.11 8.79 -31.31
N ILE A 239 -8.25 9.24 -30.06
CA ILE A 239 -8.56 10.63 -29.69
C ILE A 239 -7.39 11.16 -28.86
N THR A 240 -6.76 12.24 -29.32
CA THR A 240 -5.65 12.89 -28.61
C THR A 240 -6.23 13.91 -27.62
N VAL A 241 -5.79 13.82 -26.35
CA VAL A 241 -6.07 14.83 -25.33
C VAL A 241 -4.87 15.77 -25.26
N GLY A 242 -5.12 17.06 -25.41
CA GLY A 242 -4.11 18.09 -25.28
C GLY A 242 -3.66 18.31 -23.84
N SER A 243 -2.54 18.98 -23.64
CA SER A 243 -2.05 19.32 -22.29
C SER A 243 -3.00 20.26 -21.50
N ASP A 244 -3.93 20.92 -22.20
CA ASP A 244 -5.00 21.74 -21.63
C ASP A 244 -6.29 20.93 -21.35
N GLY A 245 -6.24 19.61 -21.49
CA GLY A 245 -7.36 18.70 -21.31
C GLY A 245 -8.37 18.67 -22.45
N LYS A 246 -8.19 19.47 -23.53
CA LYS A 246 -9.10 19.47 -24.65
C LYS A 246 -8.87 18.30 -25.59
N PHE A 247 -9.96 17.82 -26.19
CA PHE A 247 -9.94 16.82 -27.22
C PHE A 247 -10.92 17.11 -28.34
N SER A 248 -10.65 16.58 -29.55
CA SER A 248 -11.51 16.73 -30.71
C SER A 248 -11.31 15.56 -31.68
N LYS A 249 -12.42 15.07 -32.26
CA LYS A 249 -12.43 13.98 -33.25
C LYS A 249 -13.61 14.16 -34.21
N ALA A 250 -13.34 14.26 -35.52
CA ALA A 250 -14.36 14.22 -36.53
C ALA A 250 -14.90 12.78 -36.70
N ILE A 251 -16.19 12.63 -36.90
CA ILE A 251 -16.89 11.36 -37.14
C ILE A 251 -17.90 11.52 -38.28
N THR A 252 -18.21 10.39 -38.95
CA THR A 252 -19.26 10.33 -39.98
C THR A 252 -20.45 9.59 -39.41
N LEU A 253 -21.64 10.24 -39.49
CA LEU A 253 -22.91 9.71 -39.00
C LEU A 253 -23.62 8.94 -40.12
N ALA A 254 -24.29 7.88 -39.78
CA ALA A 254 -25.22 7.16 -40.69
C ALA A 254 -26.59 7.86 -40.70
N ALA A 255 -27.38 7.62 -41.75
CA ALA A 255 -28.78 8.02 -41.75
C ALA A 255 -29.55 7.30 -40.60
N GLY A 256 -30.46 8.00 -39.96
CA GLY A 256 -31.19 7.50 -38.81
C GLY A 256 -30.47 7.81 -37.48
N THR A 257 -30.72 6.98 -36.47
CA THR A 257 -30.23 7.19 -35.09
C THR A 257 -28.76 6.80 -34.95
N ASN A 258 -27.95 7.71 -34.42
CA ASN A 258 -26.55 7.51 -34.09
C ASN A 258 -26.36 7.68 -32.59
N THR A 259 -25.83 6.65 -31.93
CA THR A 259 -25.48 6.67 -30.51
C THR A 259 -23.97 6.83 -30.39
N ILE A 260 -23.52 7.89 -29.70
CA ILE A 260 -22.13 8.23 -29.47
C ILE A 260 -21.87 8.09 -27.97
N VAL A 261 -20.93 7.25 -27.58
CA VAL A 261 -20.47 7.10 -26.19
C VAL A 261 -19.03 7.57 -26.09
N VAL A 262 -18.76 8.55 -25.25
CA VAL A 262 -17.41 9.07 -24.98
C VAL A 262 -17.04 8.73 -23.57
N THR A 263 -15.87 8.12 -23.38
CA THR A 263 -15.37 7.68 -22.07
C THR A 263 -13.99 8.30 -21.83
N ALA A 264 -13.85 9.00 -20.70
CA ALA A 264 -12.58 9.45 -20.16
C ALA A 264 -12.12 8.46 -19.08
N THR A 265 -10.85 8.06 -19.12
CA THR A 265 -10.25 7.13 -18.15
C THR A 265 -8.93 7.72 -17.68
N ASP A 266 -8.75 7.81 -16.35
CA ASP A 266 -7.51 8.27 -15.72
C ASP A 266 -6.42 7.19 -15.66
N SER A 267 -5.24 7.54 -15.17
CA SER A 267 -4.13 6.60 -15.03
C SER A 267 -4.31 5.60 -13.85
N ALA A 268 -5.28 5.82 -12.97
CA ALA A 268 -5.69 4.89 -11.91
C ALA A 268 -6.75 3.87 -12.40
N GLY A 269 -7.27 4.04 -13.62
CA GLY A 269 -8.29 3.17 -14.23
C GLY A 269 -9.71 3.54 -13.85
N LYS A 270 -9.95 4.71 -13.23
CA LYS A 270 -11.31 5.23 -13.01
C LYS A 270 -11.83 5.89 -14.27
N SER A 271 -13.13 5.83 -14.51
CA SER A 271 -13.70 6.37 -15.75
C SER A 271 -15.03 7.07 -15.57
N THR A 272 -15.28 8.03 -16.45
CA THR A 272 -16.55 8.75 -16.62
C THR A 272 -16.97 8.63 -18.08
N SER A 273 -18.26 8.36 -18.34
CA SER A 273 -18.80 8.25 -19.70
C SER A 273 -19.98 9.18 -19.91
N ILE A 274 -20.09 9.72 -21.11
CA ILE A 274 -21.24 10.53 -21.58
C ILE A 274 -21.77 9.91 -22.87
N THR A 275 -23.09 9.75 -22.98
CA THR A 275 -23.78 9.29 -24.19
C THR A 275 -24.51 10.46 -24.83
N ARG A 276 -24.48 10.54 -26.18
CA ARG A 276 -25.25 11.47 -27.02
C ARG A 276 -25.97 10.71 -28.12
N THR A 277 -27.13 11.20 -28.49
CA THR A 277 -27.92 10.68 -29.60
C THR A 277 -28.11 11.75 -30.67
N VAL A 278 -27.70 11.44 -31.89
CA VAL A 278 -27.88 12.31 -33.05
C VAL A 278 -28.69 11.57 -34.10
N ILE A 279 -29.84 12.14 -34.49
CA ILE A 279 -30.69 11.58 -35.55
C ILE A 279 -30.39 12.32 -36.84
N VAL A 280 -29.97 11.57 -37.86
CA VAL A 280 -29.73 12.13 -39.20
C VAL A 280 -30.94 11.85 -40.09
N ASN A 281 -31.67 12.90 -40.43
CA ASN A 281 -32.73 12.88 -41.39
C ASN A 281 -32.29 13.65 -42.64
N THR A 282 -32.14 12.97 -43.76
CA THR A 282 -31.78 13.54 -45.07
C THR A 282 -32.94 13.57 -46.05
N SER A 283 -34.10 13.07 -45.61
CA SER A 283 -35.32 13.10 -46.42
C SER A 283 -35.81 14.54 -46.62
N ALA A 284 -36.22 14.86 -47.81
CA ALA A 284 -36.90 16.12 -48.09
C ALA A 284 -38.42 16.01 -47.87
N PRO A 285 -39.07 17.02 -47.32
CA PRO A 285 -40.53 17.02 -47.24
C PRO A 285 -41.19 16.82 -48.60
N VAL A 286 -42.27 16.10 -48.60
CA VAL A 286 -43.05 15.81 -49.85
C VAL A 286 -44.40 16.49 -49.79
N PHE A 287 -44.72 17.22 -50.83
CA PHE A 287 -46.08 17.77 -51.01
C PHE A 287 -47.05 16.63 -51.35
N THR A 288 -48.06 16.42 -50.50
CA THR A 288 -49.09 15.37 -50.69
C THR A 288 -50.36 15.89 -51.27
N SER A 289 -50.65 17.20 -51.15
CA SER A 289 -51.80 17.87 -51.72
C SER A 289 -51.52 19.34 -52.00
N VAL A 290 -52.02 19.83 -53.10
CA VAL A 290 -52.06 21.23 -53.44
C VAL A 290 -53.43 21.55 -54.03
N THR A 291 -54.15 22.49 -53.39
CA THR A 291 -55.44 22.94 -53.87
C THR A 291 -55.48 24.47 -53.95
N ILE A 292 -56.08 24.97 -54.97
CA ILE A 292 -56.38 26.40 -55.15
C ILE A 292 -57.90 26.49 -55.36
N THR A 293 -58.57 27.09 -54.36
CA THR A 293 -60.02 27.28 -54.46
C THR A 293 -60.31 28.48 -55.38
N GLU A 294 -61.45 28.35 -56.11
CA GLU A 294 -61.85 29.37 -57.10
C GLU A 294 -60.82 29.56 -58.22
N ASN A 295 -60.45 28.45 -58.84
CA ASN A 295 -59.57 28.47 -60.01
C ASN A 295 -60.35 27.95 -61.26
N PRO A 296 -60.63 28.77 -62.27
CA PRO A 296 -60.13 30.16 -62.46
C PRO A 296 -60.83 31.16 -61.59
N SER A 297 -60.13 32.23 -61.15
CA SER A 297 -60.57 33.29 -60.32
C SER A 297 -60.65 34.57 -61.14
N THR A 298 -61.53 35.55 -60.71
CA THR A 298 -61.63 36.89 -61.31
C THR A 298 -60.56 37.79 -60.72
N THR A 299 -60.11 38.82 -61.55
CA THR A 299 -59.06 39.71 -61.12
C THR A 299 -59.49 40.49 -59.84
N GLY A 300 -58.63 40.36 -58.80
CA GLY A 300 -58.88 41.05 -57.50
C GLY A 300 -59.69 40.26 -56.49
N ALA A 301 -60.19 39.05 -56.88
CA ALA A 301 -60.84 38.15 -55.92
C ALA A 301 -59.83 37.44 -55.02
N SER A 302 -60.28 37.15 -53.81
CA SER A 302 -59.46 36.34 -52.90
C SER A 302 -59.52 34.87 -53.25
N VAL A 303 -58.40 34.25 -53.29
CA VAL A 303 -58.26 32.81 -53.51
C VAL A 303 -57.57 32.15 -52.30
N THR A 304 -57.95 30.94 -51.93
CA THR A 304 -57.29 30.16 -50.88
C THR A 304 -56.41 29.12 -51.52
N ILE A 305 -55.11 29.15 -51.16
CA ILE A 305 -54.14 28.10 -51.56
C ILE A 305 -53.93 27.22 -50.30
N THR A 306 -54.20 25.98 -50.43
CA THR A 306 -53.95 24.98 -49.37
C THR A 306 -52.90 23.97 -49.86
N VAL A 307 -51.90 23.73 -49.05
CA VAL A 307 -50.90 22.67 -49.28
C VAL A 307 -50.82 21.74 -48.10
N GLU A 308 -50.71 20.45 -48.37
CA GLU A 308 -50.34 19.45 -47.36
C GLU A 308 -48.94 18.97 -47.65
N VAL A 309 -48.12 18.90 -46.59
CA VAL A 309 -46.71 18.47 -46.68
C VAL A 309 -46.45 17.48 -45.58
N THR A 310 -45.81 16.38 -45.91
CA THR A 310 -45.37 15.35 -44.96
C THR A 310 -43.86 15.28 -45.01
N ASP A 311 -43.24 15.02 -43.83
CA ASP A 311 -41.84 14.66 -43.65
C ASP A 311 -41.79 13.40 -42.78
N GLU A 312 -40.96 12.42 -43.16
CA GLU A 312 -40.80 11.14 -42.42
C GLU A 312 -39.55 11.18 -41.50
#